data_1eb29232fe5f6631f4506ab24d00c91e
#
_entry.id   1eb29232fe5f6631f4506ab24d00c91e
#
_cell.length_a   1.000
_cell.length_b   1.000
_cell.length_c   1.000
_cell.angle_alpha   90.00
_cell.angle_beta   90.00
_cell.angle_gamma   90.00
#
_symmetry.space_group_name_H-M   'P 1'
#
loop_
_entity.id
_entity.type
_entity.pdbx_description
1 polymer ?
#
loop_
_entity_poly.entity_id
_entity_poly.type
_entity_poly.pdbx_seq_one_letter_code
_entity_poly.pdbx_strand_id
1 'polypeptide(L)'
;VLDAWAILVDPVPGTWSAKMALAVAAGAAGIGLMPPRGEMGLWTFNKPPGSTADWHELIPVGPAAADLGGRPRSAALVSALQGITPSGATPLYVTAIGAQKAMVDSYRPGMPNLVLLVSDGRNDRAGGPNLQQTVAALTAQTSKERPVSIFTIAYGANADRAALEAIAAASGGKSYAALDPRQLGTVLFGVLVAGFLGTG
;
A
#
# COMPACT_ATOMS: atom_id res chain seq x y z
N VAL A 1 -10.81 14.80 -10.98
CA VAL A 1 -10.93 13.41 -10.53
C VAL A 1 -10.14 13.29 -9.25
N LEU A 2 -10.71 12.73 -8.22
CA LEU A 2 -10.16 12.70 -6.87
C LEU A 2 -10.02 11.25 -6.44
N ASP A 3 -8.91 10.91 -5.84
CA ASP A 3 -8.53 9.52 -5.58
C ASP A 3 -8.37 9.28 -4.09
N ALA A 4 -8.93 8.16 -3.59
CA ALA A 4 -8.72 7.69 -2.23
C ALA A 4 -7.69 6.56 -2.26
N TRP A 5 -6.55 6.75 -1.59
CA TRP A 5 -5.41 5.85 -1.62
C TRP A 5 -4.97 5.44 -0.22
N ALA A 6 -4.77 4.15 -0.01
CA ALA A 6 -4.01 3.65 1.14
C ALA A 6 -2.66 3.13 0.64
N ILE A 7 -1.57 3.72 1.12
CA ILE A 7 -0.22 3.24 0.85
C ILE A 7 0.18 2.31 1.98
N LEU A 8 0.51 1.08 1.65
CA LEU A 8 0.97 0.06 2.57
C LEU A 8 2.44 -0.21 2.30
N VAL A 9 3.28 -0.03 3.30
CA VAL A 9 4.72 -0.28 3.22
C VAL A 9 5.10 -1.40 4.17
N ASP A 10 5.85 -2.35 3.64
CA ASP A 10 6.41 -3.48 4.37
C ASP A 10 7.85 -3.17 4.82
N PRO A 11 8.10 -2.89 6.10
CA PRO A 11 9.42 -2.59 6.61
C PRO A 11 10.12 -3.84 7.17
N VAL A 12 10.72 -4.71 6.32
CA VAL A 12 11.45 -5.91 6.77
C VAL A 12 12.93 -5.64 7.10
N PRO A 13 13.56 -6.28 8.12
CA PRO A 13 14.94 -6.07 8.51
C PRO A 13 15.98 -6.65 7.53
N GLY A 14 17.09 -5.96 7.30
CA GLY A 14 18.27 -6.41 6.53
C GLY A 14 18.55 -5.56 5.30
N THR A 15 19.74 -5.18 4.98
CA THR A 15 20.24 -4.38 3.81
C THR A 15 19.49 -3.05 3.50
N TRP A 16 18.80 -2.49 4.46
CA TRP A 16 17.67 -1.59 4.32
C TRP A 16 17.96 -0.11 4.18
N SER A 17 19.09 0.40 4.64
CA SER A 17 19.27 1.86 4.69
C SER A 17 19.16 2.54 3.31
N ALA A 18 19.76 1.93 2.29
CA ALA A 18 19.70 2.47 0.92
C ALA A 18 18.36 2.19 0.23
N LYS A 19 17.81 0.97 0.39
CA LYS A 19 16.51 0.61 -0.20
C LYS A 19 15.38 1.42 0.40
N MET A 20 15.35 1.55 1.74
CA MET A 20 14.33 2.32 2.43
C MET A 20 14.39 3.80 2.05
N ALA A 21 15.59 4.39 1.95
CA ALA A 21 15.74 5.76 1.49
C ALA A 21 15.13 5.98 0.09
N LEU A 22 15.31 5.03 -0.82
CA LEU A 22 14.71 5.09 -2.16
C LEU A 22 13.19 4.90 -2.11
N ALA A 23 12.67 3.98 -1.28
CA ALA A 23 11.24 3.79 -1.10
C ALA A 23 10.57 5.03 -0.50
N VAL A 24 11.20 5.64 0.51
CA VAL A 24 10.75 6.90 1.12
C VAL A 24 10.77 8.04 0.11
N ALA A 25 11.85 8.18 -0.67
CA ALA A 25 11.95 9.23 -1.69
C ALA A 25 10.88 9.07 -2.78
N ALA A 26 10.66 7.83 -3.25
CA ALA A 26 9.64 7.53 -4.24
C ALA A 26 8.22 7.79 -3.70
N GLY A 27 7.95 7.34 -2.47
CA GLY A 27 6.67 7.58 -1.79
C GLY A 27 6.40 9.08 -1.58
N ALA A 28 7.41 9.84 -1.14
CA ALA A 28 7.30 11.29 -0.97
C ALA A 28 7.02 12.01 -2.29
N ALA A 29 7.68 11.59 -3.39
CA ALA A 29 7.40 12.12 -4.72
C ALA A 29 5.97 11.79 -5.17
N GLY A 30 5.49 10.56 -4.94
CA GLY A 30 4.12 10.16 -5.23
C GLY A 30 3.08 10.97 -4.44
N ILE A 31 3.32 11.20 -3.15
CA ILE A 31 2.48 12.06 -2.32
C ILE A 31 2.44 13.50 -2.87
N GLY A 32 3.59 14.01 -3.34
CA GLY A 32 3.68 15.35 -3.94
C GLY A 32 2.90 15.52 -5.25
N LEU A 33 2.59 14.43 -5.95
CA LEU A 33 1.79 14.44 -7.17
C LEU A 33 0.27 14.42 -6.91
N MET A 34 -0.16 14.15 -5.69
CA MET A 34 -1.58 14.10 -5.34
C MET A 34 -2.23 15.47 -5.46
N PRO A 35 -3.38 15.57 -6.13
CA PRO A 35 -4.14 16.82 -6.15
C PRO A 35 -4.60 17.17 -4.71
N PRO A 36 -4.79 18.47 -4.41
CA PRO A 36 -5.14 18.92 -3.05
C PRO A 36 -6.39 18.25 -2.45
N ARG A 37 -7.32 17.84 -3.29
CA ARG A 37 -8.57 17.16 -2.90
C ARG A 37 -8.46 15.64 -2.95
N GLY A 38 -7.35 15.09 -3.47
CA GLY A 38 -7.07 13.65 -3.42
C GLY A 38 -6.99 13.19 -1.98
N GLU A 39 -7.59 12.05 -1.65
CA GLU A 39 -7.56 11.48 -0.31
C GLU A 39 -6.46 10.42 -0.23
N MET A 40 -5.66 10.46 0.82
CA MET A 40 -4.57 9.51 1.04
C MET A 40 -4.40 9.17 2.52
N GLY A 41 -4.09 7.92 2.80
CA GLY A 41 -3.66 7.43 4.10
C GLY A 41 -2.36 6.62 3.99
N LEU A 42 -1.75 6.32 5.11
CA LEU A 42 -0.50 5.55 5.20
C LEU A 42 -0.61 4.51 6.30
N TRP A 43 -0.36 3.25 5.93
CA TRP A 43 -0.22 2.14 6.86
C TRP A 43 1.16 1.52 6.74
N THR A 44 1.64 0.95 7.84
CA THR A 44 2.74 -0.01 7.83
C THR A 44 2.22 -1.37 8.25
N PHE A 45 2.78 -2.42 7.68
CA PHE A 45 2.45 -3.78 8.06
C PHE A 45 3.71 -4.54 8.45
N ASN A 46 3.89 -4.64 9.73
CA ASN A 46 4.99 -5.33 10.38
C ASN A 46 4.51 -5.84 11.73
N LYS A 47 5.02 -6.98 12.13
CA LYS A 47 4.66 -7.60 13.40
C LYS A 47 5.91 -7.78 14.27
N PRO A 48 6.28 -6.76 15.07
CA PRO A 48 7.35 -6.91 16.04
C PRO A 48 7.06 -8.06 17.04
N PRO A 49 8.09 -8.70 17.60
CA PRO A 49 7.90 -9.70 18.66
C PRO A 49 7.02 -9.15 19.79
N GLY A 50 6.00 -9.92 20.17
CA GLY A 50 5.04 -9.52 21.23
C GLY A 50 3.91 -8.62 20.77
N SER A 51 3.90 -8.12 19.53
CA SER A 51 2.77 -7.36 18.99
C SER A 51 1.57 -8.25 18.68
N THR A 52 0.37 -7.78 18.99
CA THR A 52 -0.90 -8.38 18.56
C THR A 52 -1.39 -7.81 17.23
N ALA A 53 -0.93 -6.62 16.85
CA ALA A 53 -1.30 -5.96 15.61
C ALA A 53 -0.45 -6.48 14.43
N ASP A 54 -1.10 -6.67 13.30
CA ASP A 54 -0.48 -7.09 12.04
C ASP A 54 -0.15 -5.87 11.14
N TRP A 55 -0.80 -4.73 11.37
CA TRP A 55 -0.54 -3.44 10.71
C TRP A 55 -0.80 -2.27 11.65
N HIS A 56 -0.28 -1.11 11.27
CA HIS A 56 -0.48 0.14 11.99
C HIS A 56 -0.91 1.22 10.99
N GLU A 57 -2.04 1.86 11.26
CA GLU A 57 -2.44 3.06 10.56
C GLU A 57 -1.64 4.24 11.10
N LEU A 58 -0.68 4.73 10.32
CA LEU A 58 0.15 5.89 10.69
C LEU A 58 -0.59 7.20 10.43
N ILE A 59 -1.28 7.28 9.30
CA ILE A 59 -2.10 8.43 8.91
C ILE A 59 -3.41 7.89 8.33
N PRO A 60 -4.56 8.26 8.88
CA PRO A 60 -5.85 7.84 8.33
C PRO A 60 -6.12 8.49 6.97
N VAL A 61 -6.94 7.85 6.13
CA VAL A 61 -7.31 8.37 4.81
C VAL A 61 -8.04 9.72 4.96
N GLY A 62 -7.67 10.67 4.12
CA GLY A 62 -8.30 11.98 4.07
C GLY A 62 -7.63 12.93 3.08
N PRO A 63 -8.23 14.12 2.82
CA PRO A 63 -7.74 15.04 1.80
C PRO A 63 -6.30 15.47 2.02
N ALA A 64 -5.49 15.47 0.95
CA ALA A 64 -4.05 15.78 1.01
C ALA A 64 -3.76 17.19 1.55
N ALA A 65 -4.63 18.16 1.25
CA ALA A 65 -4.51 19.53 1.72
C ALA A 65 -5.11 19.77 3.11
N ALA A 66 -5.85 18.80 3.68
CA ALA A 66 -6.45 18.99 5.01
C ALA A 66 -5.38 19.19 6.08
N ASP A 67 -5.64 20.08 7.03
CA ASP A 67 -4.76 20.25 8.20
C ASP A 67 -4.74 18.99 9.06
N LEU A 68 -3.54 18.58 9.43
CA LEU A 68 -3.29 17.50 10.37
C LEU A 68 -2.21 17.92 11.36
N GLY A 69 -2.65 18.44 12.50
CA GLY A 69 -1.73 18.89 13.55
C GLY A 69 -0.90 20.11 13.16
N GLY A 70 -1.50 21.11 12.51
CA GLY A 70 -0.86 22.37 12.12
C GLY A 70 -0.06 22.33 10.82
N ARG A 71 -0.23 21.27 10.01
CA ARG A 71 0.41 21.12 8.69
C ARG A 71 -0.49 20.37 7.72
N PRO A 72 -0.31 20.55 6.38
CA PRO A 72 -1.04 19.76 5.40
C PRO A 72 -0.83 18.25 5.60
N ARG A 73 -1.86 17.44 5.40
CA ARG A 73 -1.80 15.98 5.49
C ARG A 73 -0.68 15.41 4.61
N SER A 74 -0.46 15.95 3.42
CA SER A 74 0.63 15.55 2.53
C SER A 74 2.01 15.67 3.20
N ALA A 75 2.26 16.73 3.95
CA ALA A 75 3.50 16.90 4.71
C ALA A 75 3.58 15.92 5.90
N ALA A 76 2.44 15.63 6.55
CA ALA A 76 2.38 14.64 7.62
C ALA A 76 2.67 13.23 7.09
N LEU A 77 2.12 12.86 5.92
CA LEU A 77 2.38 11.58 5.24
C LEU A 77 3.87 11.41 4.92
N VAL A 78 4.51 12.43 4.35
CA VAL A 78 5.95 12.39 4.06
C VAL A 78 6.77 12.19 5.34
N SER A 79 6.44 12.94 6.41
CA SER A 79 7.16 12.79 7.69
C SER A 79 6.93 11.42 8.32
N ALA A 80 5.71 10.88 8.27
CA ALA A 80 5.41 9.55 8.78
C ALA A 80 6.16 8.47 7.99
N LEU A 81 6.22 8.59 6.65
CA LEU A 81 6.96 7.70 5.77
C LEU A 81 8.46 7.71 6.10
N GLN A 82 9.05 8.89 6.34
CA GLN A 82 10.45 9.04 6.74
C GLN A 82 10.76 8.45 8.12
N GLY A 83 9.77 8.39 9.01
CA GLY A 83 9.89 7.83 10.36
C GLY A 83 9.73 6.31 10.43
N ILE A 84 9.42 5.62 9.33
CA ILE A 84 9.25 4.17 9.33
C ILE A 84 10.57 3.47 9.66
N THR A 85 10.55 2.64 10.70
CA THR A 85 11.69 1.80 11.08
C THR A 85 11.36 0.34 10.81
N PRO A 86 12.17 -0.36 9.99
CA PRO A 86 11.96 -1.77 9.68
C PRO A 86 12.06 -2.65 10.93
N SER A 87 11.07 -3.50 11.14
CA SER A 87 11.09 -4.46 12.28
C SER A 87 10.05 -5.56 12.11
N GLY A 88 10.33 -6.76 12.63
CA GLY A 88 9.36 -7.84 12.78
C GLY A 88 9.06 -8.63 11.51
N ALA A 89 8.01 -9.45 11.59
CA ALA A 89 7.51 -10.31 10.52
C ALA A 89 6.64 -9.53 9.52
N THR A 90 6.48 -10.07 8.31
CA THR A 90 5.68 -9.50 7.22
C THR A 90 4.29 -10.16 7.15
N PRO A 91 3.24 -9.61 7.76
CA PRO A 91 1.88 -10.16 7.72
C PRO A 91 1.14 -9.76 6.43
N LEU A 92 1.74 -10.05 5.26
CA LEU A 92 1.28 -9.61 3.95
C LEU A 92 -0.19 -9.95 3.67
N TYR A 93 -0.60 -11.20 3.93
CA TYR A 93 -1.90 -11.70 3.54
C TYR A 93 -3.05 -11.08 4.35
N VAL A 94 -2.93 -11.08 5.66
CA VAL A 94 -3.96 -10.48 6.53
C VAL A 94 -4.06 -8.98 6.31
N THR A 95 -2.92 -8.32 6.01
CA THR A 95 -2.88 -6.88 5.74
C THR A 95 -3.58 -6.55 4.43
N ALA A 96 -3.36 -7.32 3.37
CA ALA A 96 -4.06 -7.11 2.10
C ALA A 96 -5.59 -7.20 2.27
N ILE A 97 -6.08 -8.22 3.00
CA ILE A 97 -7.51 -8.38 3.30
C ILE A 97 -8.03 -7.19 4.13
N GLY A 98 -7.30 -6.82 5.18
CA GLY A 98 -7.69 -5.71 6.06
C GLY A 98 -7.73 -4.37 5.34
N ALA A 99 -6.75 -4.09 4.49
CA ALA A 99 -6.66 -2.86 3.73
C ALA A 99 -7.78 -2.72 2.69
N GLN A 100 -8.07 -3.79 1.93
CA GLN A 100 -9.20 -3.78 1.01
C GLN A 100 -10.52 -3.53 1.75
N LYS A 101 -10.72 -4.24 2.87
CA LYS A 101 -11.92 -4.05 3.70
C LYS A 101 -12.06 -2.60 4.18
N ALA A 102 -11.00 -2.01 4.71
CA ALA A 102 -11.02 -0.64 5.19
C ALA A 102 -11.37 0.36 4.08
N MET A 103 -10.83 0.14 2.86
CA MET A 103 -11.16 0.98 1.70
C MET A 103 -12.59 0.75 1.20
N VAL A 104 -13.13 -0.47 1.26
CA VAL A 104 -14.55 -0.75 0.95
C VAL A 104 -15.47 -0.09 1.98
N ASP A 105 -15.13 -0.13 3.28
CA ASP A 105 -15.90 0.48 4.35
C ASP A 105 -15.92 2.02 4.24
N SER A 106 -14.81 2.62 3.78
CA SER A 106 -14.66 4.07 3.56
C SER A 106 -14.85 4.50 2.11
N TYR A 107 -15.45 3.67 1.27
CA TYR A 107 -15.58 3.89 -0.17
C TYR A 107 -16.13 5.28 -0.54
N ARG A 108 -15.48 5.93 -1.51
CA ARG A 108 -15.87 7.24 -2.04
C ARG A 108 -16.43 7.09 -3.46
N PRO A 109 -17.75 7.24 -3.67
CA PRO A 109 -18.35 7.19 -5.00
C PRO A 109 -17.79 8.26 -5.94
N GLY A 110 -17.61 7.91 -7.21
CA GLY A 110 -17.12 8.84 -8.24
C GLY A 110 -15.62 9.11 -8.20
N MET A 111 -14.89 8.37 -7.36
CA MET A 111 -13.42 8.44 -7.25
C MET A 111 -12.83 7.05 -7.41
N PRO A 112 -11.63 6.90 -8.00
CA PRO A 112 -10.89 5.67 -7.90
C PRO A 112 -10.58 5.38 -6.41
N ASN A 113 -10.97 4.19 -5.95
CA ASN A 113 -10.67 3.72 -4.61
C ASN A 113 -9.68 2.57 -4.73
N LEU A 114 -8.48 2.73 -4.20
CA LEU A 114 -7.46 1.71 -4.36
C LEU A 114 -6.53 1.61 -3.17
N VAL A 115 -5.90 0.44 -3.06
CA VAL A 115 -4.81 0.15 -2.15
C VAL A 115 -3.53 0.02 -2.97
N LEU A 116 -2.46 0.70 -2.57
CA LEU A 116 -1.12 0.47 -3.09
C LEU A 116 -0.31 -0.28 -2.05
N LEU A 117 0.07 -1.51 -2.34
CA LEU A 117 0.82 -2.39 -1.46
C LEU A 117 2.25 -2.55 -1.99
N VAL A 118 3.25 -2.11 -1.22
CA VAL A 118 4.66 -2.23 -1.56
C VAL A 118 5.30 -3.24 -0.61
N SER A 119 5.86 -4.33 -1.13
CA SER A 119 6.52 -5.35 -0.31
C SER A 119 7.78 -5.88 -1.00
N ASP A 120 8.82 -6.11 -0.22
CA ASP A 120 10.05 -6.76 -0.67
C ASP A 120 10.19 -8.19 -0.11
N GLY A 121 9.22 -8.66 0.65
CA GLY A 121 9.25 -9.93 1.36
C GLY A 121 8.16 -10.91 0.97
N ARG A 122 8.23 -12.06 1.63
CA ARG A 122 7.20 -13.09 1.62
C ARG A 122 6.32 -12.94 2.86
N ASN A 123 5.10 -13.46 2.78
CA ASN A 123 4.32 -13.59 4.00
C ASN A 123 5.01 -14.56 4.95
N ASP A 124 5.47 -14.06 6.09
CA ASP A 124 6.16 -14.84 7.14
C ASP A 124 5.41 -14.83 8.47
N ARG A 125 4.16 -14.33 8.48
CA ARG A 125 3.31 -14.36 9.66
C ARG A 125 2.90 -15.79 9.99
N ALA A 126 3.29 -16.27 11.18
CA ALA A 126 2.83 -17.55 11.69
C ALA A 126 1.33 -17.50 12.02
N GLY A 127 0.59 -18.49 11.54
CA GLY A 127 -0.88 -18.57 11.66
C GLY A 127 -1.59 -17.48 10.86
N GLY A 128 -2.75 -17.76 10.35
CA GLY A 128 -3.48 -16.84 9.48
C GLY A 128 -3.77 -17.48 8.12
N PRO A 129 -4.37 -16.74 7.19
CA PRO A 129 -4.73 -17.27 5.88
C PRO A 129 -3.48 -17.64 5.07
N ASN A 130 -3.58 -18.70 4.27
CA ASN A 130 -2.64 -18.96 3.20
C ASN A 130 -3.01 -18.12 1.94
N LEU A 131 -2.20 -18.21 0.88
CA LEU A 131 -2.44 -17.44 -0.35
C LEU A 131 -3.83 -17.74 -0.96
N GLN A 132 -4.23 -19.00 -1.03
CA GLN A 132 -5.54 -19.38 -1.58
C GLN A 132 -6.70 -18.79 -0.78
N GLN A 133 -6.63 -18.85 0.54
CA GLN A 133 -7.63 -18.25 1.44
C GLN A 133 -7.64 -16.72 1.31
N THR A 134 -6.47 -16.10 1.13
CA THR A 134 -6.33 -14.66 0.89
C THR A 134 -7.01 -14.25 -0.41
N VAL A 135 -6.71 -14.93 -1.51
CA VAL A 135 -7.34 -14.69 -2.82
C VAL A 135 -8.87 -14.84 -2.73
N ALA A 136 -9.35 -15.89 -2.07
CA ALA A 136 -10.79 -16.10 -1.88
C ALA A 136 -11.44 -14.95 -1.08
N ALA A 137 -10.80 -14.51 0.01
CA ALA A 137 -11.29 -13.40 0.83
C ALA A 137 -11.32 -12.07 0.05
N LEU A 138 -10.26 -11.76 -0.70
CA LEU A 138 -10.19 -10.54 -1.52
C LEU A 138 -11.26 -10.56 -2.61
N THR A 139 -11.44 -11.69 -3.30
CA THR A 139 -12.49 -11.85 -4.31
C THR A 139 -13.88 -11.67 -3.71
N ALA A 140 -14.12 -12.21 -2.52
CA ALA A 140 -15.41 -12.07 -1.82
C ALA A 140 -15.71 -10.63 -1.39
N GLN A 141 -14.68 -9.80 -1.16
CA GLN A 141 -14.84 -8.39 -0.84
C GLN A 141 -15.00 -7.50 -2.09
N THR A 142 -14.72 -8.02 -3.28
CA THR A 142 -14.83 -7.27 -4.52
C THR A 142 -16.29 -7.09 -4.90
N SER A 143 -16.71 -5.85 -5.17
CA SER A 143 -18.07 -5.48 -5.55
C SER A 143 -18.05 -4.53 -6.74
N LYS A 144 -19.04 -4.63 -7.62
CA LYS A 144 -19.22 -3.68 -8.74
C LYS A 144 -19.73 -2.33 -8.26
N GLU A 145 -20.43 -2.29 -7.14
CA GLU A 145 -20.98 -1.07 -6.55
C GLU A 145 -19.92 -0.29 -5.77
N ARG A 146 -18.94 -0.99 -5.22
CA ARG A 146 -17.83 -0.43 -4.44
C ARG A 146 -16.50 -1.03 -4.89
N PRO A 147 -16.06 -0.76 -6.12
CA PRO A 147 -14.83 -1.33 -6.64
C PRO A 147 -13.62 -0.74 -5.89
N VAL A 148 -12.85 -1.62 -5.25
CA VAL A 148 -11.57 -1.30 -4.60
C VAL A 148 -10.52 -2.25 -5.13
N SER A 149 -9.57 -1.73 -5.89
CA SER A 149 -8.48 -2.51 -6.47
C SER A 149 -7.21 -2.41 -5.63
N ILE A 150 -6.51 -3.53 -5.48
CA ILE A 150 -5.17 -3.55 -4.87
C ILE A 150 -4.13 -3.56 -6.00
N PHE A 151 -3.33 -2.50 -6.05
CA PHE A 151 -2.11 -2.49 -6.86
C PHE A 151 -0.94 -2.93 -6.00
N THR A 152 -0.10 -3.81 -6.51
CA THR A 152 1.06 -4.29 -5.75
C THR A 152 2.35 -3.91 -6.45
N ILE A 153 3.39 -3.62 -5.66
CA ILE A 153 4.76 -3.43 -6.14
C ILE A 153 5.66 -4.45 -5.46
N ALA A 154 6.17 -5.39 -6.25
CA ALA A 154 7.21 -6.31 -5.85
C ALA A 154 8.54 -5.56 -5.83
N TYR A 155 9.09 -5.28 -4.65
CA TYR A 155 10.23 -4.41 -4.45
C TYR A 155 11.49 -5.22 -4.09
N GLY A 156 12.49 -5.18 -4.98
CA GLY A 156 13.73 -5.95 -4.82
C GLY A 156 13.61 -7.39 -5.31
N ALA A 157 14.77 -8.07 -5.38
CA ALA A 157 14.90 -9.38 -6.02
C ALA A 157 14.22 -10.54 -5.24
N ASN A 158 14.00 -10.36 -3.94
CA ASN A 158 13.49 -11.40 -3.05
C ASN A 158 11.96 -11.36 -2.87
N ALA A 159 11.28 -10.40 -3.48
CA ALA A 159 9.83 -10.27 -3.37
C ALA A 159 9.10 -11.50 -3.93
N ASP A 160 8.05 -11.93 -3.23
CA ASP A 160 7.17 -13.00 -3.70
C ASP A 160 6.20 -12.46 -4.75
N ARG A 161 6.71 -12.36 -5.98
CA ARG A 161 5.98 -11.83 -7.12
C ARG A 161 4.69 -12.58 -7.40
N ALA A 162 4.72 -13.91 -7.28
CA ALA A 162 3.54 -14.74 -7.56
C ALA A 162 2.42 -14.44 -6.57
N ALA A 163 2.73 -14.29 -5.27
CA ALA A 163 1.75 -13.93 -4.27
C ALA A 163 1.20 -12.50 -4.51
N LEU A 164 2.07 -11.54 -4.83
CA LEU A 164 1.66 -10.16 -5.10
C LEU A 164 0.80 -10.04 -6.36
N GLU A 165 1.11 -10.78 -7.42
CA GLU A 165 0.30 -10.89 -8.63
C GLU A 165 -1.08 -11.47 -8.33
N ALA A 166 -1.15 -12.56 -7.55
CA ALA A 166 -2.42 -13.19 -7.16
C ALA A 166 -3.29 -12.25 -6.31
N ILE A 167 -2.70 -11.52 -5.36
CA ILE A 167 -3.40 -10.53 -4.53
C ILE A 167 -3.98 -9.41 -5.41
N ALA A 168 -3.19 -8.85 -6.31
CA ALA A 168 -3.64 -7.80 -7.20
C ALA A 168 -4.78 -8.28 -8.10
N ALA A 169 -4.61 -9.42 -8.77
CA ALA A 169 -5.62 -10.00 -9.67
C ALA A 169 -6.95 -10.29 -8.96
N ALA A 170 -6.90 -10.78 -7.71
CA ALA A 170 -8.10 -11.10 -6.92
C ALA A 170 -9.00 -9.88 -6.66
N SER A 171 -8.45 -8.67 -6.67
CA SER A 171 -9.16 -7.41 -6.46
C SER A 171 -9.41 -6.61 -7.75
N GLY A 172 -9.02 -7.14 -8.91
CA GLY A 172 -9.10 -6.42 -10.18
C GLY A 172 -8.01 -5.37 -10.39
N GLY A 173 -6.95 -5.40 -9.58
CA GLY A 173 -5.79 -4.52 -9.73
C GLY A 173 -4.67 -5.15 -10.56
N LYS A 174 -3.49 -4.53 -10.50
CA LYS A 174 -2.29 -4.98 -11.24
C LYS A 174 -1.07 -5.05 -10.33
N SER A 175 -0.16 -5.98 -10.62
CA SER A 175 1.12 -6.10 -9.96
C SER A 175 2.24 -5.54 -10.84
N TYR A 176 3.16 -4.84 -10.20
CA TYR A 176 4.34 -4.26 -10.83
C TYR A 176 5.59 -4.77 -10.13
N ALA A 177 6.73 -4.74 -10.82
CA ALA A 177 8.00 -5.15 -10.25
C ALA A 177 9.01 -3.99 -10.33
N ALA A 178 9.62 -3.67 -9.19
CA ALA A 178 10.76 -2.77 -9.06
C ALA A 178 11.94 -3.57 -8.51
N LEU A 179 12.52 -4.42 -9.35
CA LEU A 179 13.60 -5.34 -8.96
C LEU A 179 14.89 -4.58 -8.63
N ASP A 180 15.15 -3.48 -9.34
CA ASP A 180 16.15 -2.50 -8.96
C ASP A 180 15.44 -1.39 -8.14
N PRO A 181 15.87 -1.17 -6.89
CA PRO A 181 15.30 -0.12 -6.05
C PRO A 181 15.23 1.27 -6.69
N ARG A 182 16.16 1.59 -7.60
CA ARG A 182 16.18 2.86 -8.36
C ARG A 182 14.99 3.03 -9.30
N GLN A 183 14.35 1.93 -9.70
CA GLN A 183 13.17 1.95 -10.59
C GLN A 183 11.88 2.24 -9.82
N LEU A 184 11.88 2.18 -8.49
CA LEU A 184 10.66 2.29 -7.69
C LEU A 184 9.91 3.59 -7.97
N GLY A 185 10.60 4.72 -8.10
CA GLY A 185 9.97 6.02 -8.44
C GLY A 185 9.23 6.00 -9.77
N THR A 186 9.83 5.42 -10.81
CA THR A 186 9.21 5.29 -12.14
C THR A 186 8.02 4.35 -12.11
N VAL A 187 8.14 3.22 -11.40
CA VAL A 187 7.05 2.25 -11.24
C VAL A 187 5.88 2.88 -10.47
N LEU A 188 6.16 3.55 -9.36
CA LEU A 188 5.17 4.25 -8.56
C LEU A 188 4.41 5.31 -9.38
N PHE A 189 5.13 6.12 -10.15
CA PHE A 189 4.51 7.08 -11.06
C PHE A 189 3.59 6.39 -12.08
N GLY A 190 4.03 5.27 -12.67
CA GLY A 190 3.20 4.49 -13.59
C GLY A 190 1.93 3.94 -12.95
N VAL A 191 2.01 3.47 -11.69
CA VAL A 191 0.84 3.01 -10.92
C VAL A 191 -0.12 4.16 -10.63
N LEU A 192 0.41 5.32 -10.23
CA LEU A 192 -0.38 6.53 -10.01
C LEU A 192 -1.14 6.92 -11.27
N VAL A 193 -0.44 7.02 -12.41
CA VAL A 193 -1.06 7.35 -13.70
C VAL A 193 -2.11 6.32 -14.10
N ALA A 194 -1.85 5.02 -13.95
CA ALA A 194 -2.80 3.96 -14.26
C ALA A 194 -4.06 4.04 -13.38
N GLY A 195 -3.90 4.33 -12.09
CA GLY A 195 -5.01 4.57 -11.18
C GLY A 195 -5.84 5.80 -11.55
N PHE A 196 -5.19 6.89 -12.01
CA PHE A 196 -5.86 8.11 -12.45
C PHE A 196 -6.64 7.96 -13.77
N LEU A 197 -6.11 7.17 -14.70
CA LEU A 197 -6.74 7.02 -16.02
C LEU A 197 -7.91 6.03 -16.02
N GLY A 198 -8.13 5.35 -14.91
CA GLY A 198 -9.10 4.26 -14.79
C GLY A 198 -8.60 3.01 -15.50
N THR A 199 -8.79 1.85 -14.88
CA THR A 199 -8.69 0.58 -15.60
C THR A 199 -9.90 0.46 -16.51
N GLY A 200 -9.72 0.89 -17.79
CA GLY A 200 -10.67 0.55 -18.82
C GLY A 200 -10.70 -0.96 -19.06
#